data_4cd229e0c208243c540a3b72e48456ab
#
_entry.id   4cd229e0c208243c540a3b72e48456ab
#
_cell.length_a   1.000
_cell.length_b   1.000
_cell.length_c   1.000
_cell.angle_alpha   90.00
_cell.angle_beta   90.00
_cell.angle_gamma   90.00
#
_symmetry.space_group_name_H-M   'P 1'
#
loop_
_entity.id
_entity.type
_entity.pdbx_description
1 polymer ?
#
loop_
_entity_poly.entity_id
_entity_poly.type
_entity_poly.pdbx_seq_one_letter_code
_entity_poly.pdbx_strand_id
1 'polypeptide(L)'
;MTARKRTSSVAKSENPPPATKEHKPTVASGEDFRLAPPKLGVIFVISSILCSLYLYLLCFHYNVDNELKRPILINAGLSLVGFFVTLKLIPVAARYVLRRNMFGFDINKRGTPQGEVKVPESLGIVVGIVFLIVAIIFQFFNFTEDSLWLVEYNAALASICFMILLGFVDDVLDVPWRVKLLLPSFATLPLLMAYAGHTTIVIPKPLVSYVGLEILDLGRIYKLYMALLAVFCTNSINIHAGLNGLEIGQTVVIAAAILIHNVMQIGASVDSELRQAHAFSIYLTQPLMATSLAMLAFNWYPSAVFVGDTYTVFAGMTMAVVGILGHFSETLLIFFLPQVLNFLLSLPQLAGIVKCPRHRLPKFDPATGLLTGTRDGTLVNVYLRIFGRKSEKSLCIHLLVFQALACAFCFLLRHFLAGWYK
;
A
#
# COMPACT_ATOMS: atom_id res chain seq x y z
N MET A 1 16.77 34.97 0.10
CA MET A 1 17.27 36.00 1.05
C MET A 1 16.09 36.80 1.54
N THR A 2 15.72 36.64 2.81
CA THR A 2 15.19 37.68 3.73
C THR A 2 14.84 37.01 5.05
N ALA A 3 15.74 37.17 5.99
CA ALA A 3 15.57 36.75 7.36
C ALA A 3 14.55 37.65 8.08
N ARG A 4 13.53 37.05 8.70
CA ARG A 4 12.58 37.79 9.53
C ARG A 4 13.01 37.70 10.99
N LYS A 5 13.55 38.83 11.51
CA LYS A 5 13.90 39.07 12.92
C LYS A 5 12.67 38.88 13.83
N ARG A 6 12.82 38.08 14.88
CA ARG A 6 11.91 38.10 16.05
C ARG A 6 12.28 39.25 16.95
N THR A 7 11.34 40.17 17.15
CA THR A 7 11.42 41.19 18.19
C THR A 7 10.94 40.63 19.52
N SER A 8 11.80 40.69 20.51
CA SER A 8 11.53 40.41 21.92
C SER A 8 10.81 41.61 22.54
N SER A 9 9.62 41.41 23.11
CA SER A 9 9.01 42.34 24.05
C SER A 9 9.24 41.87 25.49
N VAL A 10 9.93 42.71 26.25
CA VAL A 10 10.18 42.58 27.69
C VAL A 10 8.89 42.93 28.42
N ALA A 11 8.37 42.04 29.27
CA ALA A 11 7.37 42.35 30.27
C ALA A 11 7.85 41.92 31.68
N LYS A 12 7.57 42.78 32.62
CA LYS A 12 8.08 42.88 33.97
C LYS A 12 7.76 41.68 34.86
N SER A 13 8.68 41.51 35.82
CA SER A 13 8.73 40.59 36.95
C SER A 13 7.48 40.56 37.83
N GLU A 14 6.99 39.36 38.09
CA GLU A 14 6.25 38.99 39.32
C GLU A 14 6.88 37.68 39.85
N ASN A 15 6.97 37.60 41.19
CA ASN A 15 7.67 36.56 41.94
C ASN A 15 7.07 35.17 41.74
N PRO A 16 7.87 34.11 41.69
CA PRO A 16 7.34 32.74 41.50
C PRO A 16 6.88 32.13 42.83
N PRO A 17 5.82 31.33 42.82
CA PRO A 17 5.44 30.43 43.91
C PRO A 17 6.42 29.24 44.03
N PRO A 18 6.49 28.55 45.20
CA PRO A 18 7.56 27.58 45.49
C PRO A 18 7.52 26.34 44.60
N ALA A 19 8.68 25.90 44.21
CA ALA A 19 8.97 24.80 43.32
C ALA A 19 8.30 23.50 43.75
N THR A 20 7.32 23.05 42.96
CA THR A 20 6.92 21.65 42.86
C THR A 20 8.01 20.90 42.12
N LYS A 21 8.51 19.82 42.71
CA LYS A 21 9.56 18.94 42.13
C LYS A 21 9.04 18.44 40.79
N GLU A 22 9.58 19.01 39.71
CA GLU A 22 9.43 18.43 38.36
C GLU A 22 10.04 17.03 38.36
N HIS A 23 9.18 16.03 38.21
CA HIS A 23 9.61 14.70 37.80
C HIS A 23 10.13 14.85 36.37
N LYS A 24 11.46 14.97 36.18
CA LYS A 24 12.14 14.75 34.91
C LYS A 24 11.75 13.35 34.43
N PRO A 25 11.14 13.18 33.25
CA PRO A 25 10.96 11.86 32.69
C PRO A 25 12.36 11.28 32.47
N THR A 26 12.68 10.20 33.15
CA THR A 26 13.87 9.38 32.92
C THR A 26 13.83 8.97 31.44
N VAL A 27 14.73 9.54 30.64
CA VAL A 27 15.01 9.08 29.29
C VAL A 27 15.56 7.66 29.45
N ALA A 28 14.73 6.65 29.21
CA ALA A 28 15.17 5.27 29.10
C ALA A 28 16.27 5.24 28.01
N SER A 29 17.49 4.89 28.41
CA SER A 29 18.60 4.69 27.49
C SER A 29 18.13 3.66 26.44
N GLY A 30 18.39 3.91 25.15
CA GLY A 30 17.85 3.11 24.03
C GLY A 30 18.30 1.63 23.99
N GLU A 31 18.94 1.15 25.07
CA GLU A 31 19.38 -0.24 25.23
C GLU A 31 18.28 -1.17 25.77
N ASP A 32 17.24 -0.65 26.47
CA ASP A 32 16.18 -1.47 27.09
C ASP A 32 14.86 -1.50 26.28
N PHE A 33 14.81 -0.89 25.09
CA PHE A 33 13.59 -0.93 24.28
C PHE A 33 13.38 -2.33 23.70
N ARG A 34 12.36 -3.04 24.20
CA ARG A 34 11.87 -4.29 23.63
C ARG A 34 10.57 -4.03 22.86
N LEU A 35 10.62 -4.28 21.55
CA LEU A 35 9.43 -4.23 20.71
C LEU A 35 8.43 -5.31 21.19
N ALA A 36 7.13 -5.00 21.17
CA ALA A 36 6.10 -5.99 21.44
C ALA A 36 6.20 -7.17 20.46
N PRO A 37 5.94 -8.41 20.90
CA PRO A 37 6.06 -9.59 20.06
C PRO A 37 5.10 -9.50 18.86
N PRO A 38 5.49 -10.10 17.70
CA PRO A 38 4.64 -10.13 16.51
C PRO A 38 3.37 -10.94 16.75
N LYS A 39 2.24 -10.45 16.20
CA LYS A 39 0.92 -11.10 16.34
C LYS A 39 0.74 -12.17 15.27
N LEU A 40 1.50 -13.24 15.37
CA LEU A 40 1.60 -14.26 14.33
C LEU A 40 0.34 -15.14 14.19
N GLY A 41 -0.42 -15.36 15.27
CA GLY A 41 -1.56 -16.31 15.23
C GLY A 41 -2.59 -15.98 14.15
N VAL A 42 -3.07 -14.74 14.09
CA VAL A 42 -4.02 -14.28 13.05
C VAL A 42 -3.38 -14.30 11.67
N ILE A 43 -2.11 -13.87 11.59
CA ILE A 43 -1.37 -13.84 10.33
C ILE A 43 -1.19 -15.24 9.76
N PHE A 44 -0.81 -16.22 10.59
CA PHE A 44 -0.67 -17.61 10.14
C PHE A 44 -1.98 -18.20 9.62
N VAL A 45 -3.11 -17.95 10.29
CA VAL A 45 -4.42 -18.44 9.83
C VAL A 45 -4.77 -17.83 8.46
N ILE A 46 -4.68 -16.49 8.33
CA ILE A 46 -4.99 -15.81 7.08
C ILE A 46 -4.04 -16.26 5.97
N SER A 47 -2.73 -16.28 6.24
CA SER A 47 -1.72 -16.70 5.26
C SER A 47 -1.89 -18.15 4.83
N SER A 48 -2.23 -19.05 5.75
CA SER A 48 -2.46 -20.46 5.42
C SER A 48 -3.67 -20.65 4.51
N ILE A 49 -4.77 -19.94 4.77
CA ILE A 49 -5.97 -19.99 3.92
C ILE A 49 -5.66 -19.46 2.52
N LEU A 50 -5.04 -18.26 2.43
CA LEU A 50 -4.70 -17.64 1.17
C LEU A 50 -3.69 -18.45 0.36
N CYS A 51 -2.64 -18.97 1.03
CA CYS A 51 -1.61 -19.78 0.39
C CYS A 51 -2.20 -21.11 -0.11
N SER A 52 -3.04 -21.77 0.69
CA SER A 52 -3.69 -23.03 0.30
C SER A 52 -4.61 -22.83 -0.91
N LEU A 53 -5.42 -21.77 -0.92
CA LEU A 53 -6.27 -21.43 -2.06
C LEU A 53 -5.43 -21.12 -3.29
N TYR A 54 -4.40 -20.28 -3.16
CA TYR A 54 -3.51 -19.91 -4.26
C TYR A 54 -2.79 -21.13 -4.85
N LEU A 55 -2.19 -21.98 -4.02
CA LEU A 55 -1.52 -23.20 -4.46
C LEU A 55 -2.50 -24.21 -5.09
N TYR A 56 -3.71 -24.35 -4.54
CA TYR A 56 -4.74 -25.17 -5.13
C TYR A 56 -5.10 -24.70 -6.55
N LEU A 57 -5.32 -23.40 -6.74
CA LEU A 57 -5.62 -22.84 -8.05
C LEU A 57 -4.46 -23.03 -9.04
N LEU A 58 -3.22 -22.75 -8.61
CA LEU A 58 -2.02 -22.81 -9.44
C LEU A 58 -1.64 -24.25 -9.83
N CYS A 59 -1.75 -25.19 -8.90
CA CYS A 59 -1.20 -26.56 -9.10
C CYS A 59 -2.25 -27.57 -9.54
N PHE A 60 -3.54 -27.38 -9.19
CA PHE A 60 -4.57 -28.41 -9.36
C PHE A 60 -5.76 -27.95 -10.19
N HIS A 61 -6.22 -26.71 -10.04
CA HIS A 61 -7.45 -26.26 -10.70
C HIS A 61 -7.18 -25.79 -12.14
N TYR A 62 -6.14 -24.96 -12.34
CA TYR A 62 -5.75 -24.47 -13.65
C TYR A 62 -4.57 -25.29 -14.19
N ASN A 63 -4.64 -25.64 -15.49
CA ASN A 63 -3.55 -26.37 -16.16
C ASN A 63 -2.46 -25.39 -16.58
N VAL A 64 -1.71 -24.87 -15.60
CA VAL A 64 -0.59 -23.96 -15.85
C VAL A 64 0.63 -24.76 -16.33
N ASP A 65 1.25 -24.34 -17.45
CA ASP A 65 2.42 -24.99 -17.99
C ASP A 65 3.60 -24.96 -17.03
N ASN A 66 4.41 -25.99 -17.06
CA ASN A 66 5.56 -26.12 -16.17
C ASN A 66 6.59 -25.01 -16.36
N GLU A 67 6.69 -24.43 -17.56
CA GLU A 67 7.57 -23.30 -17.86
C GLU A 67 7.20 -22.05 -17.05
N LEU A 68 5.91 -21.78 -16.81
CA LEU A 68 5.44 -20.68 -15.97
C LEU A 68 5.32 -21.10 -14.51
N LYS A 69 4.87 -22.32 -14.25
CA LYS A 69 4.65 -22.82 -12.87
C LYS A 69 5.94 -22.85 -12.06
N ARG A 70 7.05 -23.33 -12.66
CA ARG A 70 8.33 -23.47 -11.96
C ARG A 70 8.87 -22.10 -11.47
N PRO A 71 8.99 -21.03 -12.30
CA PRO A 71 9.41 -19.72 -11.83
C PRO A 71 8.48 -19.12 -10.76
N ILE A 72 7.15 -19.31 -10.91
CA ILE A 72 6.17 -18.83 -9.92
C ILE A 72 6.42 -19.49 -8.56
N LEU A 73 6.66 -20.80 -8.50
CA LEU A 73 6.94 -21.53 -7.26
C LEU A 73 8.32 -21.16 -6.66
N ILE A 74 9.34 -20.94 -7.49
CA ILE A 74 10.65 -20.45 -7.03
C ILE A 74 10.49 -19.07 -6.38
N ASN A 75 9.77 -18.15 -7.05
CA ASN A 75 9.50 -16.82 -6.52
C ASN A 75 8.70 -16.88 -5.21
N ALA A 76 7.71 -17.79 -5.11
CA ALA A 76 6.97 -18.02 -3.87
C ALA A 76 7.89 -18.48 -2.72
N GLY A 77 8.85 -19.38 -3.01
CA GLY A 77 9.86 -19.83 -2.04
C GLY A 77 10.77 -18.70 -1.57
N LEU A 78 11.28 -17.87 -2.51
CA LEU A 78 12.08 -16.69 -2.20
C LEU A 78 11.27 -15.65 -1.41
N SER A 79 9.99 -15.46 -1.74
CA SER A 79 9.07 -14.56 -1.02
C SER A 79 8.83 -15.04 0.42
N LEU A 80 8.73 -16.35 0.64
CA LEU A 80 8.63 -16.92 1.99
C LEU A 80 9.91 -16.65 2.81
N VAL A 81 11.09 -16.79 2.21
CA VAL A 81 12.35 -16.38 2.85
C VAL A 81 12.30 -14.88 3.19
N GLY A 82 11.84 -14.03 2.25
CA GLY A 82 11.64 -12.60 2.47
C GLY A 82 10.71 -12.29 3.65
N PHE A 83 9.62 -13.07 3.83
CA PHE A 83 8.75 -12.95 5.01
C PHE A 83 9.53 -13.14 6.32
N PHE A 84 10.30 -14.22 6.45
CA PHE A 84 11.07 -14.48 7.68
C PHE A 84 12.20 -13.47 7.91
N VAL A 85 12.87 -13.03 6.84
CA VAL A 85 13.90 -11.97 6.92
C VAL A 85 13.27 -10.67 7.42
N THR A 86 12.13 -10.27 6.87
CA THR A 86 11.39 -9.07 7.29
C THR A 86 10.97 -9.16 8.76
N LEU A 87 10.44 -10.30 9.22
CA LEU A 87 10.09 -10.52 10.62
C LEU A 87 11.27 -10.33 11.57
N LYS A 88 12.48 -10.75 11.17
CA LYS A 88 13.69 -10.59 11.98
C LYS A 88 14.27 -9.18 11.92
N LEU A 89 14.15 -8.49 10.77
CA LEU A 89 14.74 -7.17 10.59
C LEU A 89 13.92 -6.04 11.23
N ILE A 90 12.58 -6.15 11.27
CA ILE A 90 11.71 -5.11 11.86
C ILE A 90 12.11 -4.76 13.30
N PRO A 91 12.29 -5.71 14.25
CA PRO A 91 12.70 -5.37 15.63
C PRO A 91 14.08 -4.72 15.71
N VAL A 92 14.98 -5.08 14.80
CA VAL A 92 16.32 -4.47 14.71
C VAL A 92 16.21 -3.03 14.23
N ALA A 93 15.51 -2.81 13.11
CA ALA A 93 15.31 -1.49 12.53
C ALA A 93 14.54 -0.55 13.48
N ALA A 94 13.52 -1.06 14.19
CA ALA A 94 12.76 -0.30 15.17
C ALA A 94 13.64 0.36 16.24
N ARG A 95 14.68 -0.33 16.72
CA ARG A 95 15.66 0.23 17.66
C ARG A 95 16.50 1.35 17.04
N TYR A 96 16.89 1.21 15.76
CA TYR A 96 17.69 2.23 15.08
C TYR A 96 16.88 3.50 14.79
N VAL A 97 15.64 3.38 14.31
CA VAL A 97 14.79 4.55 14.03
C VAL A 97 14.42 5.30 15.30
N LEU A 98 14.16 4.59 16.42
CA LEU A 98 13.94 5.22 17.73
C LEU A 98 15.16 6.00 18.23
N ARG A 99 16.38 5.48 18.06
CA ARG A 99 17.63 6.18 18.40
C ARG A 99 17.80 7.47 17.59
N ARG A 100 17.19 7.53 16.39
CA ARG A 100 17.19 8.71 15.53
C ARG A 100 15.99 9.63 15.75
N ASN A 101 15.21 9.40 16.84
CA ASN A 101 13.98 10.13 17.16
C ASN A 101 12.90 10.06 16.06
N MET A 102 12.89 8.98 15.25
CA MET A 102 11.84 8.70 14.28
C MET A 102 10.77 7.84 14.95
N PHE A 103 9.77 8.48 15.52
CA PHE A 103 8.65 7.85 16.21
C PHE A 103 7.42 8.73 16.12
N GLY A 104 6.24 8.10 16.12
CA GLY A 104 4.95 8.75 16.25
C GLY A 104 4.25 8.36 17.56
N PHE A 105 3.10 9.01 17.81
CA PHE A 105 2.18 8.66 18.87
C PHE A 105 0.85 8.21 18.26
N ASP A 106 0.23 7.20 18.85
CA ASP A 106 -1.06 6.71 18.38
C ASP A 106 -2.18 7.72 18.72
N ILE A 107 -2.59 8.48 17.70
CA ILE A 107 -3.60 9.54 17.84
C ILE A 107 -4.96 8.94 18.23
N ASN A 108 -5.26 7.71 17.79
CA ASN A 108 -6.51 7.01 18.12
C ASN A 108 -6.55 6.47 19.55
N LYS A 109 -5.51 6.75 20.36
CA LYS A 109 -5.41 6.42 21.78
C LYS A 109 -5.04 7.62 22.64
N ARG A 110 -5.13 8.82 22.08
CA ARG A 110 -4.76 10.06 22.78
C ARG A 110 -5.58 10.23 24.06
N GLY A 111 -4.89 10.56 25.18
CA GLY A 111 -5.51 10.67 26.50
C GLY A 111 -5.59 9.35 27.27
N THR A 112 -4.96 8.29 26.76
CA THR A 112 -4.73 7.03 27.49
C THR A 112 -3.22 6.77 27.61
N PRO A 113 -2.76 5.94 28.59
CA PRO A 113 -1.36 5.60 28.71
C PRO A 113 -0.75 4.97 27.43
N GLN A 114 -1.59 4.29 26.63
CA GLN A 114 -1.15 3.71 25.35
C GLN A 114 -0.89 4.77 24.28
N GLY A 115 -1.58 5.91 24.31
CA GLY A 115 -1.37 7.03 23.40
C GLY A 115 -0.11 7.85 23.68
N GLU A 116 0.55 7.64 24.84
CA GLU A 116 1.82 8.29 25.22
C GLU A 116 3.04 7.44 24.89
N VAL A 117 2.84 6.21 24.42
CA VAL A 117 3.93 5.31 24.02
C VAL A 117 4.53 5.77 22.70
N LYS A 118 5.86 5.89 22.65
CA LYS A 118 6.61 6.15 21.42
C LYS A 118 6.58 4.90 20.53
N VAL A 119 5.97 4.99 19.37
CA VAL A 119 5.92 3.92 18.38
C VAL A 119 6.92 4.22 17.28
N PRO A 120 7.91 3.32 17.00
CA PRO A 120 8.87 3.51 15.91
C PRO A 120 8.14 3.63 14.57
N GLU A 121 8.55 4.60 13.75
CA GLU A 121 7.91 4.98 12.48
C GLU A 121 8.83 4.71 11.29
N SER A 122 8.28 4.76 10.06
CA SER A 122 9.02 4.58 8.80
C SER A 122 9.60 3.18 8.59
N LEU A 123 9.02 2.15 9.24
CA LEU A 123 9.49 0.77 9.09
C LEU A 123 9.17 0.18 7.70
N GLY A 124 8.40 0.89 6.87
CA GLY A 124 8.18 0.54 5.46
C GLY A 124 9.46 0.39 4.65
N ILE A 125 10.54 1.09 5.05
CA ILE A 125 11.86 0.95 4.41
C ILE A 125 12.40 -0.48 4.50
N VAL A 126 12.16 -1.19 5.61
CA VAL A 126 12.58 -2.60 5.77
C VAL A 126 11.86 -3.49 4.77
N VAL A 127 10.54 -3.28 4.64
CA VAL A 127 9.70 -4.01 3.68
C VAL A 127 10.18 -3.79 2.25
N GLY A 128 10.39 -2.52 1.87
CA GLY A 128 10.88 -2.15 0.54
C GLY A 128 12.25 -2.73 0.21
N ILE A 129 13.20 -2.67 1.15
CA ILE A 129 14.55 -3.25 0.93
C ILE A 129 14.49 -4.76 0.76
N VAL A 130 13.77 -5.49 1.63
CA VAL A 130 13.66 -6.95 1.51
C VAL A 130 12.91 -7.35 0.24
N PHE A 131 11.86 -6.62 -0.13
CA PHE A 131 11.17 -6.79 -1.41
C PHE A 131 12.13 -6.66 -2.59
N LEU A 132 12.94 -5.59 -2.65
CA LEU A 132 13.92 -5.37 -3.72
C LEU A 132 14.96 -6.50 -3.77
N ILE A 133 15.47 -6.93 -2.63
CA ILE A 133 16.44 -8.04 -2.55
C ILE A 133 15.83 -9.31 -3.14
N VAL A 134 14.60 -9.68 -2.76
CA VAL A 134 13.91 -10.85 -3.29
C VAL A 134 13.69 -10.72 -4.80
N ALA A 135 13.24 -9.57 -5.27
CA ALA A 135 12.98 -9.31 -6.68
C ALA A 135 14.26 -9.35 -7.53
N ILE A 136 15.37 -8.77 -7.04
CA ILE A 136 16.67 -8.76 -7.73
C ILE A 136 17.25 -10.18 -7.78
N ILE A 137 17.20 -10.94 -6.69
CA ILE A 137 17.67 -12.33 -6.66
C ILE A 137 16.86 -13.17 -7.65
N PHE A 138 15.52 -13.03 -7.64
CA PHE A 138 14.66 -13.74 -8.56
C PHE A 138 15.00 -13.40 -10.03
N GLN A 139 15.14 -12.11 -10.35
CA GLN A 139 15.52 -11.64 -11.69
C GLN A 139 16.82 -12.25 -12.16
N PHE A 140 17.86 -12.26 -11.31
CA PHE A 140 19.20 -12.76 -11.67
C PHE A 140 19.19 -14.24 -12.08
N PHE A 141 18.33 -15.05 -11.46
CA PHE A 141 18.26 -16.48 -11.76
C PHE A 141 17.19 -16.87 -12.79
N ASN A 142 16.25 -15.97 -13.11
CA ASN A 142 15.08 -16.33 -13.93
C ASN A 142 15.09 -15.73 -15.34
N PHE A 143 15.68 -14.56 -15.55
CA PHE A 143 15.70 -13.93 -16.87
C PHE A 143 17.05 -14.10 -17.55
N THR A 144 17.02 -14.28 -18.89
CA THR A 144 18.20 -14.24 -19.75
C THR A 144 18.49 -12.80 -20.19
N GLU A 145 19.77 -12.52 -20.55
CA GLU A 145 20.22 -11.16 -20.91
C GLU A 145 19.48 -10.57 -22.11
N ASP A 146 19.06 -11.39 -23.07
CA ASP A 146 18.36 -10.98 -24.29
C ASP A 146 16.82 -10.87 -24.12
N SER A 147 16.30 -11.09 -22.91
CA SER A 147 14.86 -11.09 -22.67
C SER A 147 14.28 -9.67 -22.64
N LEU A 148 13.25 -9.39 -23.45
CA LEU A 148 12.46 -8.15 -23.35
C LEU A 148 11.84 -7.96 -21.96
N TRP A 149 11.45 -9.05 -21.32
CA TRP A 149 10.92 -9.06 -19.96
C TRP A 149 11.93 -8.58 -18.92
N LEU A 150 13.23 -8.76 -19.17
CA LEU A 150 14.28 -8.21 -18.31
C LEU A 150 14.29 -6.68 -18.35
N VAL A 151 14.09 -6.07 -19.52
CA VAL A 151 14.03 -4.60 -19.67
C VAL A 151 12.84 -4.04 -18.91
N GLU A 152 11.67 -4.63 -19.07
CA GLU A 152 10.45 -4.22 -18.35
C GLU A 152 10.58 -4.42 -16.83
N TYR A 153 11.22 -5.54 -16.41
CA TYR A 153 11.44 -5.81 -14.99
C TYR A 153 12.41 -4.81 -14.36
N ASN A 154 13.47 -4.44 -15.05
CA ASN A 154 14.39 -3.39 -14.60
C ASN A 154 13.71 -2.04 -14.50
N ALA A 155 12.87 -1.68 -15.46
CA ALA A 155 12.09 -0.44 -15.42
C ALA A 155 11.08 -0.44 -14.27
N ALA A 156 10.43 -1.59 -14.02
CA ALA A 156 9.55 -1.79 -12.88
C ALA A 156 10.31 -1.59 -11.56
N LEU A 157 11.46 -2.25 -11.39
CA LEU A 157 12.29 -2.12 -10.18
C LEU A 157 12.82 -0.69 -10.01
N ALA A 158 13.22 0.00 -11.10
CA ALA A 158 13.66 1.39 -11.04
C ALA A 158 12.54 2.31 -10.53
N SER A 159 11.32 2.17 -11.06
CA SER A 159 10.14 2.93 -10.60
C SER A 159 9.80 2.66 -9.13
N ILE A 160 9.82 1.39 -8.72
CA ILE A 160 9.55 0.98 -7.34
C ILE A 160 10.64 1.48 -6.39
N CYS A 161 11.92 1.33 -6.76
CA CYS A 161 13.06 1.78 -5.96
C CYS A 161 13.03 3.30 -5.76
N PHE A 162 12.71 4.06 -6.81
CA PHE A 162 12.57 5.50 -6.72
C PHE A 162 11.45 5.89 -5.74
N MET A 163 10.32 5.16 -5.73
CA MET A 163 9.25 5.42 -4.78
C MET A 163 9.59 5.03 -3.34
N ILE A 164 10.37 3.99 -3.11
CA ILE A 164 10.90 3.66 -1.78
C ILE A 164 11.78 4.81 -1.28
N LEU A 165 12.69 5.31 -2.13
CA LEU A 165 13.54 6.46 -1.80
C LEU A 165 12.71 7.70 -1.49
N LEU A 166 11.75 8.05 -2.35
CA LEU A 166 10.89 9.23 -2.17
C LEU A 166 10.05 9.14 -0.90
N GLY A 167 9.47 7.97 -0.62
CA GLY A 167 8.68 7.76 0.59
C GLY A 167 9.54 7.90 1.85
N PHE A 168 10.79 7.40 1.83
CA PHE A 168 11.69 7.55 2.95
C PHE A 168 12.16 9.01 3.13
N VAL A 169 12.44 9.72 2.05
CA VAL A 169 12.73 11.16 2.08
C VAL A 169 11.56 11.94 2.67
N ASP A 170 10.34 11.54 2.32
CA ASP A 170 9.12 12.14 2.87
C ASP A 170 8.97 11.90 4.37
N ASP A 171 9.16 10.68 4.82
CA ASP A 171 9.12 10.32 6.25
C ASP A 171 10.14 11.10 7.09
N VAL A 172 11.30 11.48 6.49
CA VAL A 172 12.36 12.20 7.19
C VAL A 172 12.20 13.73 7.11
N LEU A 173 11.73 14.25 5.96
CA LEU A 173 11.74 15.69 5.65
C LEU A 173 10.34 16.35 5.68
N ASP A 174 9.26 15.59 5.82
CA ASP A 174 7.84 16.06 5.76
C ASP A 174 7.61 16.93 4.49
N VAL A 175 7.74 16.29 3.32
CA VAL A 175 7.68 16.93 2.00
C VAL A 175 6.30 17.57 1.76
N PRO A 176 6.21 18.78 1.18
CA PRO A 176 4.94 19.42 0.89
C PRO A 176 4.04 18.58 -0.03
N TRP A 177 2.74 18.49 0.25
CA TRP A 177 1.80 17.62 -0.45
C TRP A 177 1.77 17.78 -1.98
N ARG A 178 2.03 18.99 -2.51
CA ARG A 178 2.12 19.24 -3.96
C ARG A 178 3.28 18.49 -4.61
N VAL A 179 4.40 18.39 -3.88
CA VAL A 179 5.59 17.66 -4.33
C VAL A 179 5.31 16.16 -4.28
N LYS A 180 4.65 15.67 -3.21
CA LYS A 180 4.20 14.26 -3.09
C LYS A 180 3.31 13.82 -4.25
N LEU A 181 2.52 14.73 -4.82
CA LEU A 181 1.66 14.42 -5.96
C LEU A 181 2.45 14.40 -7.29
N LEU A 182 3.46 15.27 -7.43
CA LEU A 182 4.23 15.40 -8.67
C LEU A 182 5.30 14.32 -8.83
N LEU A 183 6.01 13.96 -7.75
CA LEU A 183 7.15 13.05 -7.80
C LEU A 183 6.82 11.64 -8.32
N PRO A 184 5.67 11.02 -8.00
CA PRO A 184 5.29 9.74 -8.60
C PRO A 184 5.19 9.78 -10.13
N SER A 185 4.84 10.94 -10.73
CA SER A 185 4.81 11.07 -12.19
C SER A 185 6.20 10.88 -12.81
N PHE A 186 7.26 11.37 -12.16
CA PHE A 186 8.63 11.11 -12.60
C PHE A 186 9.07 9.67 -12.34
N ALA A 187 8.65 9.10 -11.21
CA ALA A 187 8.93 7.71 -10.89
C ALA A 187 8.35 6.72 -11.90
N THR A 188 7.27 7.09 -12.61
CA THR A 188 6.65 6.23 -13.63
C THR A 188 7.35 6.30 -14.99
N LEU A 189 8.21 7.27 -15.26
CA LEU A 189 8.81 7.43 -16.59
C LEU A 189 9.60 6.21 -17.06
N PRO A 190 10.45 5.55 -16.25
CA PRO A 190 11.12 4.32 -16.67
C PRO A 190 10.13 3.24 -17.12
N LEU A 191 9.03 3.05 -16.36
CA LEU A 191 7.97 2.10 -16.67
C LEU A 191 7.29 2.43 -18.01
N LEU A 192 6.92 3.70 -18.24
CA LEU A 192 6.25 4.14 -19.47
C LEU A 192 7.15 4.08 -20.70
N MET A 193 8.47 4.22 -20.52
CA MET A 193 9.45 4.08 -21.59
C MET A 193 9.65 2.61 -21.98
N ALA A 194 9.70 1.72 -20.99
CA ALA A 194 9.89 0.28 -21.21
C ALA A 194 8.61 -0.42 -21.69
N TYR A 195 7.44 0.17 -21.45
CA TYR A 195 6.16 -0.45 -21.79
C TYR A 195 6.05 -0.73 -23.30
N ALA A 196 6.11 -2.00 -23.67
CA ALA A 196 6.01 -2.51 -25.04
C ALA A 196 4.59 -2.98 -25.40
N GLY A 197 3.65 -3.00 -24.45
CA GLY A 197 2.28 -3.46 -24.66
C GLY A 197 1.42 -2.53 -25.52
N HIS A 198 0.24 -3.02 -25.87
CA HIS A 198 -0.71 -2.29 -26.69
C HIS A 198 -1.29 -1.08 -25.96
N THR A 199 -1.53 0.01 -26.72
CA THR A 199 -2.23 1.22 -26.25
C THR A 199 -3.71 1.24 -26.65
N THR A 200 -4.23 0.07 -26.98
CA THR A 200 -5.60 -0.13 -27.48
C THR A 200 -6.53 -0.55 -26.36
N ILE A 201 -7.78 -0.13 -26.44
CA ILE A 201 -8.89 -0.61 -25.61
C ILE A 201 -9.91 -1.32 -26.48
N VAL A 202 -10.46 -2.42 -25.97
CA VAL A 202 -11.57 -3.14 -26.61
C VAL A 202 -12.88 -2.50 -26.19
N ILE A 203 -13.69 -2.09 -27.17
CA ILE A 203 -15.00 -1.50 -26.91
C ILE A 203 -15.99 -2.63 -26.61
N PRO A 204 -16.75 -2.57 -25.49
CA PRO A 204 -17.78 -3.56 -25.17
C PRO A 204 -18.83 -3.65 -26.30
N LYS A 205 -19.25 -4.87 -26.69
CA LYS A 205 -20.23 -5.09 -27.78
C LYS A 205 -21.44 -4.16 -27.76
N PRO A 206 -22.09 -3.88 -26.61
CA PRO A 206 -23.25 -2.98 -26.60
C PRO A 206 -22.91 -1.54 -27.01
N LEU A 207 -21.65 -1.12 -26.90
CA LEU A 207 -21.18 0.22 -27.25
C LEU A 207 -20.62 0.32 -28.67
N VAL A 208 -20.30 -0.81 -29.32
CA VAL A 208 -19.76 -0.84 -30.69
C VAL A 208 -20.71 -0.19 -31.68
N SER A 209 -22.03 -0.37 -31.52
CA SER A 209 -23.04 0.26 -32.38
C SER A 209 -23.09 1.79 -32.27
N TYR A 210 -22.64 2.37 -31.16
CA TYR A 210 -22.60 3.82 -30.95
C TYR A 210 -21.24 4.43 -31.34
N VAL A 211 -20.14 3.69 -31.09
CA VAL A 211 -18.77 4.16 -31.33
C VAL A 211 -18.33 3.88 -32.77
N GLY A 212 -18.88 2.81 -33.41
CA GLY A 212 -18.50 2.38 -34.74
C GLY A 212 -17.15 1.66 -34.85
N LEU A 213 -16.49 1.38 -33.72
CA LEU A 213 -15.17 0.72 -33.65
C LEU A 213 -15.24 -0.40 -32.61
N GLU A 214 -14.59 -1.52 -32.87
CA GLU A 214 -14.39 -2.61 -31.89
C GLU A 214 -13.16 -2.40 -31.03
N ILE A 215 -12.12 -1.80 -31.62
CA ILE A 215 -10.84 -1.50 -30.96
C ILE A 215 -10.50 -0.02 -31.18
N LEU A 216 -10.14 0.66 -30.11
CA LEU A 216 -9.74 2.07 -30.14
C LEU A 216 -8.29 2.20 -29.64
N ASP A 217 -7.40 2.68 -30.52
CA ASP A 217 -6.04 3.03 -30.11
C ASP A 217 -5.99 4.44 -29.50
N LEU A 218 -5.63 4.50 -28.23
CA LEU A 218 -5.50 5.75 -27.48
C LEU A 218 -4.06 6.34 -27.53
N GLY A 219 -3.08 5.58 -28.01
CA GLY A 219 -1.69 6.02 -28.15
C GLY A 219 -1.13 6.72 -26.91
N ARG A 220 -0.76 8.00 -27.04
CA ARG A 220 -0.20 8.81 -25.93
C ARG A 220 -1.18 9.04 -24.77
N ILE A 221 -2.50 9.04 -25.04
CA ILE A 221 -3.53 9.20 -23.99
C ILE A 221 -3.52 7.97 -23.07
N TYR A 222 -3.30 6.77 -23.62
CA TYR A 222 -3.16 5.56 -22.79
C TYR A 222 -1.93 5.64 -21.87
N LYS A 223 -0.80 6.17 -22.36
CA LYS A 223 0.38 6.40 -21.51
C LYS A 223 0.12 7.44 -20.41
N LEU A 224 -0.64 8.49 -20.71
CA LEU A 224 -1.10 9.44 -19.69
C LEU A 224 -2.01 8.77 -18.64
N TYR A 225 -2.93 7.92 -19.07
CA TYR A 225 -3.78 7.14 -18.17
C TYR A 225 -2.94 6.28 -17.23
N MET A 226 -1.92 5.55 -17.75
CA MET A 226 -1.03 4.73 -16.92
C MET A 226 -0.24 5.57 -15.90
N ALA A 227 0.24 6.76 -16.28
CA ALA A 227 0.90 7.68 -15.36
C ALA A 227 -0.05 8.13 -14.24
N LEU A 228 -1.27 8.52 -14.59
CA LEU A 228 -2.30 8.94 -13.61
C LEU A 228 -2.71 7.79 -12.70
N LEU A 229 -2.81 6.56 -13.22
CA LEU A 229 -3.07 5.37 -12.43
C LEU A 229 -1.97 5.14 -11.39
N ALA A 230 -0.70 5.27 -11.77
CA ALA A 230 0.41 5.11 -10.84
C ALA A 230 0.41 6.21 -9.76
N VAL A 231 0.17 7.47 -10.14
CA VAL A 231 0.01 8.59 -9.19
C VAL A 231 -1.18 8.32 -8.24
N PHE A 232 -2.29 7.80 -8.76
CA PHE A 232 -3.45 7.44 -7.95
C PHE A 232 -3.11 6.31 -6.98
N CYS A 233 -2.55 5.20 -7.44
CA CYS A 233 -2.24 4.04 -6.59
C CYS A 233 -1.26 4.41 -5.47
N THR A 234 -0.21 5.18 -5.77
CA THR A 234 0.80 5.61 -4.78
C THR A 234 0.22 6.47 -3.67
N ASN A 235 -0.73 7.35 -3.99
CA ASN A 235 -1.32 8.26 -3.01
C ASN A 235 -2.55 7.67 -2.32
N SER A 236 -3.28 6.77 -2.97
CA SER A 236 -4.58 6.29 -2.50
C SER A 236 -4.49 5.46 -1.22
N ILE A 237 -3.44 4.64 -1.07
CA ILE A 237 -3.19 3.85 0.15
C ILE A 237 -2.91 4.78 1.32
N ASN A 238 -2.10 5.83 1.11
CA ASN A 238 -1.78 6.84 2.11
C ASN A 238 -3.02 7.66 2.52
N ILE A 239 -3.86 8.04 1.56
CA ILE A 239 -5.08 8.82 1.84
C ILE A 239 -6.13 7.98 2.59
N HIS A 240 -6.16 6.65 2.34
CA HIS A 240 -7.04 5.71 3.05
C HIS A 240 -6.28 5.00 4.17
N ALA A 241 -5.87 5.75 5.18
CA ALA A 241 -4.98 5.35 6.26
C ALA A 241 -5.47 5.87 7.63
N GLY A 242 -4.67 5.62 8.66
CA GLY A 242 -4.83 6.22 9.99
C GLY A 242 -5.54 5.33 11.01
N LEU A 243 -5.65 4.03 10.76
CA LEU A 243 -6.05 3.00 11.72
C LEU A 243 -4.96 1.92 11.76
N ASN A 244 -4.68 1.41 12.96
CA ASN A 244 -3.70 0.34 13.13
C ASN A 244 -4.03 -0.87 12.23
N GLY A 245 -3.12 -1.20 11.32
CA GLY A 245 -3.24 -2.33 10.41
C GLY A 245 -4.00 -2.07 9.10
N LEU A 246 -4.59 -0.89 8.90
CA LEU A 246 -5.42 -0.63 7.72
C LEU A 246 -4.58 -0.52 6.44
N GLU A 247 -3.47 0.22 6.46
CA GLU A 247 -2.60 0.48 5.31
C GLU A 247 -2.03 -0.83 4.75
N ILE A 248 -1.54 -1.69 5.64
CA ILE A 248 -1.02 -3.00 5.23
C ILE A 248 -2.14 -3.97 4.91
N GLY A 249 -3.21 -3.95 5.71
CA GLY A 249 -4.34 -4.87 5.53
C GLY A 249 -4.99 -4.72 4.15
N GLN A 250 -5.24 -3.47 3.69
CA GLN A 250 -5.75 -3.23 2.34
C GLN A 250 -4.78 -3.70 1.26
N THR A 251 -3.47 -3.48 1.44
CA THR A 251 -2.43 -3.98 0.53
C THR A 251 -2.46 -5.49 0.42
N VAL A 252 -2.54 -6.22 1.54
CA VAL A 252 -2.60 -7.68 1.57
C VAL A 252 -3.85 -8.21 0.86
N VAL A 253 -5.02 -7.60 1.11
CA VAL A 253 -6.29 -8.01 0.46
C VAL A 253 -6.23 -7.79 -1.05
N ILE A 254 -5.74 -6.63 -1.50
CA ILE A 254 -5.60 -6.32 -2.94
C ILE A 254 -4.56 -7.25 -3.58
N ALA A 255 -3.39 -7.45 -2.95
CA ALA A 255 -2.35 -8.35 -3.45
C ALA A 255 -2.87 -9.80 -3.59
N ALA A 256 -3.65 -10.30 -2.63
CA ALA A 256 -4.29 -11.60 -2.72
C ALA A 256 -5.26 -11.68 -3.91
N ALA A 257 -6.07 -10.65 -4.13
CA ALA A 257 -6.97 -10.59 -5.28
C ALA A 257 -6.18 -10.55 -6.61
N ILE A 258 -5.08 -9.80 -6.68
CA ILE A 258 -4.19 -9.76 -7.86
C ILE A 258 -3.60 -11.14 -8.14
N LEU A 259 -3.09 -11.85 -7.12
CA LEU A 259 -2.53 -13.20 -7.28
C LEU A 259 -3.57 -14.18 -7.82
N ILE A 260 -4.77 -14.20 -7.25
CA ILE A 260 -5.88 -15.05 -7.71
C ILE A 260 -6.25 -14.69 -9.14
N HIS A 261 -6.41 -13.39 -9.44
CA HIS A 261 -6.72 -12.89 -10.78
C HIS A 261 -5.71 -13.36 -11.82
N ASN A 262 -4.41 -13.19 -11.54
CA ASN A 262 -3.35 -13.56 -12.49
C ASN A 262 -3.33 -15.08 -12.75
N VAL A 263 -3.48 -15.93 -11.73
CA VAL A 263 -3.56 -17.38 -11.92
C VAL A 263 -4.78 -17.75 -12.76
N MET A 264 -5.95 -17.13 -12.53
CA MET A 264 -7.14 -17.35 -13.35
C MET A 264 -6.91 -16.95 -14.82
N GLN A 265 -6.23 -15.83 -15.07
CA GLN A 265 -5.95 -15.35 -16.42
C GLN A 265 -4.93 -16.25 -17.15
N ILE A 266 -3.87 -16.69 -16.46
CA ILE A 266 -2.90 -17.65 -17.01
C ILE A 266 -3.61 -18.93 -17.43
N GLY A 267 -4.54 -19.44 -16.63
CA GLY A 267 -5.28 -20.65 -16.94
C GLY A 267 -6.35 -20.49 -18.02
N ALA A 268 -6.87 -19.28 -18.23
CA ALA A 268 -7.94 -18.99 -19.17
C ALA A 268 -7.44 -18.49 -20.55
N SER A 269 -6.24 -17.91 -20.62
CA SER A 269 -5.67 -17.34 -21.85
C SER A 269 -4.99 -18.39 -22.69
N VAL A 270 -5.17 -18.29 -24.01
CA VAL A 270 -4.44 -19.06 -25.05
C VAL A 270 -3.19 -18.30 -25.50
N ASP A 271 -3.21 -16.97 -25.37
CA ASP A 271 -2.11 -16.10 -25.77
C ASP A 271 -0.94 -16.22 -24.80
N SER A 272 0.23 -16.62 -25.33
CA SER A 272 1.46 -16.83 -24.57
C SER A 272 2.03 -15.54 -24.00
N GLU A 273 1.90 -14.41 -24.71
CA GLU A 273 2.38 -13.11 -24.25
C GLU A 273 1.56 -12.61 -23.06
N LEU A 274 0.23 -12.69 -23.13
CA LEU A 274 -0.65 -12.33 -22.04
C LEU A 274 -0.44 -13.22 -20.80
N ARG A 275 -0.18 -14.52 -20.99
CA ARG A 275 0.16 -15.45 -19.89
C ARG A 275 1.48 -15.07 -19.21
N GLN A 276 2.50 -14.68 -19.98
CA GLN A 276 3.77 -14.18 -19.46
C GLN A 276 3.60 -12.86 -18.71
N ALA A 277 2.79 -11.91 -19.20
CA ALA A 277 2.49 -10.66 -18.53
C ALA A 277 1.82 -10.89 -17.15
N HIS A 278 0.88 -11.82 -17.07
CA HIS A 278 0.27 -12.20 -15.79
C HIS A 278 1.26 -12.91 -14.86
N ALA A 279 2.16 -13.76 -15.38
CA ALA A 279 3.23 -14.37 -14.58
C ALA A 279 4.22 -13.33 -14.06
N PHE A 280 4.59 -12.35 -14.88
CA PHE A 280 5.40 -11.20 -14.49
C PHE A 280 4.77 -10.43 -13.30
N SER A 281 3.48 -10.16 -13.39
CA SER A 281 2.74 -9.53 -12.29
C SER A 281 2.80 -10.35 -10.99
N ILE A 282 2.72 -11.69 -11.07
CA ILE A 282 2.87 -12.59 -9.93
C ILE A 282 4.26 -12.44 -9.30
N TYR A 283 5.34 -12.34 -10.09
CA TYR A 283 6.71 -12.24 -9.59
C TYR A 283 6.97 -11.01 -8.71
N LEU A 284 6.23 -9.93 -8.89
CA LEU A 284 6.31 -8.74 -8.05
C LEU A 284 5.26 -8.75 -6.91
N THR A 285 4.10 -9.37 -7.14
CA THR A 285 3.03 -9.39 -6.13
C THR A 285 3.32 -10.35 -4.98
N GLN A 286 3.97 -11.50 -5.24
CA GLN A 286 4.31 -12.47 -4.20
C GLN A 286 5.26 -11.89 -3.13
N PRO A 287 6.40 -11.26 -3.47
CA PRO A 287 7.27 -10.67 -2.47
C PRO A 287 6.61 -9.46 -1.77
N LEU A 288 5.79 -8.65 -2.46
CA LEU A 288 5.02 -7.58 -1.82
C LEU A 288 4.09 -8.14 -0.75
N MET A 289 3.33 -9.18 -1.07
CA MET A 289 2.40 -9.80 -0.12
C MET A 289 3.13 -10.42 1.07
N ALA A 290 4.22 -11.15 0.84
CA ALA A 290 4.97 -11.84 1.88
C ALA A 290 5.61 -10.86 2.87
N THR A 291 6.30 -9.83 2.38
CA THR A 291 6.94 -8.81 3.23
C THR A 291 5.91 -7.93 3.94
N SER A 292 4.76 -7.64 3.30
CA SER A 292 3.64 -6.94 3.92
C SER A 292 2.98 -7.74 5.05
N LEU A 293 2.79 -9.05 4.89
CA LEU A 293 2.28 -9.93 5.95
C LEU A 293 3.21 -9.94 7.17
N ALA A 294 4.53 -9.96 6.96
CA ALA A 294 5.50 -9.86 8.04
C ALA A 294 5.39 -8.53 8.80
N MET A 295 5.22 -7.43 8.09
CA MET A 295 5.03 -6.11 8.68
C MET A 295 3.68 -6.01 9.41
N LEU A 296 2.61 -6.60 8.85
CA LEU A 296 1.29 -6.63 9.47
C LEU A 296 1.31 -7.29 10.86
N ALA A 297 2.18 -8.28 11.07
CA ALA A 297 2.34 -8.93 12.37
C ALA A 297 2.74 -7.96 13.50
N PHE A 298 3.43 -6.86 13.18
CA PHE A 298 3.81 -5.82 14.13
C PHE A 298 2.88 -4.60 14.07
N ASN A 299 2.28 -4.30 12.93
CA ASN A 299 1.42 -3.13 12.74
C ASN A 299 -0.06 -3.41 13.08
N TRP A 300 -0.50 -4.69 13.22
CA TRP A 300 -1.85 -5.01 13.64
C TRP A 300 -2.18 -4.45 15.02
N TYR A 301 -3.45 -4.12 15.24
CA TYR A 301 -3.95 -3.50 16.48
C TYR A 301 -3.64 -4.31 17.77
N PRO A 302 -3.13 -3.66 18.84
CA PRO A 302 -2.50 -2.34 18.90
C PRO A 302 -1.13 -2.36 18.22
N SER A 303 -0.84 -1.32 17.41
CA SER A 303 0.37 -1.28 16.61
C SER A 303 1.64 -1.17 17.46
N ALA A 304 2.64 -1.99 17.14
CA ALA A 304 3.97 -1.91 17.74
C ALA A 304 4.94 -1.04 16.89
N VAL A 305 4.62 -0.85 15.59
CA VAL A 305 5.39 -0.06 14.64
C VAL A 305 4.46 0.67 13.66
N PHE A 306 4.85 1.86 13.19
CA PHE A 306 4.18 2.57 12.11
C PHE A 306 4.92 2.38 10.79
N VAL A 307 4.15 2.33 9.72
CA VAL A 307 4.64 1.98 8.39
C VAL A 307 5.37 3.14 7.69
N GLY A 308 4.91 4.37 7.92
CA GLY A 308 5.38 5.59 7.24
C GLY A 308 4.88 5.70 5.80
N ASP A 309 5.12 6.86 5.20
CA ASP A 309 4.81 7.15 3.80
C ASP A 309 5.62 6.24 2.87
N THR A 310 6.84 5.83 3.29
CA THR A 310 7.68 4.86 2.57
C THR A 310 6.90 3.62 2.17
N TYR A 311 6.14 3.01 3.10
CA TYR A 311 5.38 1.80 2.80
C TYR A 311 4.23 2.06 1.84
N THR A 312 3.43 3.10 2.09
CA THR A 312 2.20 3.34 1.35
C THR A 312 2.46 3.68 -0.11
N VAL A 313 3.48 4.52 -0.39
CA VAL A 313 3.82 4.89 -1.77
C VAL A 313 4.53 3.76 -2.51
N PHE A 314 5.38 2.98 -1.82
CA PHE A 314 6.02 1.79 -2.36
C PHE A 314 4.99 0.72 -2.75
N ALA A 315 4.07 0.37 -1.86
CA ALA A 315 3.04 -0.62 -2.11
C ALA A 315 2.11 -0.18 -3.26
N GLY A 316 1.71 1.10 -3.28
CA GLY A 316 0.90 1.67 -4.34
C GLY A 316 1.60 1.63 -5.70
N MET A 317 2.89 2.00 -5.78
CA MET A 317 3.66 1.91 -7.03
C MET A 317 3.80 0.46 -7.49
N THR A 318 4.10 -0.47 -6.60
CA THR A 318 4.23 -1.89 -6.96
C THR A 318 2.91 -2.41 -7.55
N MET A 319 1.76 -2.05 -6.96
CA MET A 319 0.45 -2.45 -7.49
C MET A 319 0.15 -1.79 -8.85
N ALA A 320 0.51 -0.52 -9.06
CA ALA A 320 0.37 0.13 -10.35
C ALA A 320 1.22 -0.57 -11.41
N VAL A 321 2.49 -0.87 -11.10
CA VAL A 321 3.41 -1.58 -12.00
C VAL A 321 2.84 -2.94 -12.41
N VAL A 322 2.38 -3.76 -11.44
CA VAL A 322 1.85 -5.08 -11.75
C VAL A 322 0.55 -5.03 -12.55
N GLY A 323 -0.28 -4.02 -12.36
CA GLY A 323 -1.50 -3.82 -13.13
C GLY A 323 -1.25 -3.34 -14.57
N ILE A 324 -0.25 -2.47 -14.74
CA ILE A 324 0.15 -1.93 -16.05
C ILE A 324 0.84 -3.01 -16.88
N LEU A 325 1.92 -3.63 -16.36
CA LEU A 325 2.69 -4.64 -17.08
C LEU A 325 1.97 -6.00 -17.16
N GLY A 326 1.03 -6.26 -16.27
CA GLY A 326 0.14 -7.43 -16.35
C GLY A 326 -1.09 -7.23 -17.25
N HIS A 327 -1.24 -6.07 -17.90
CA HIS A 327 -2.35 -5.74 -18.80
C HIS A 327 -3.75 -5.87 -18.18
N PHE A 328 -3.90 -5.50 -16.88
CA PHE A 328 -5.20 -5.51 -16.19
C PHE A 328 -5.46 -4.23 -15.36
N SER A 329 -4.96 -3.10 -15.84
CA SER A 329 -5.05 -1.80 -15.17
C SER A 329 -6.48 -1.38 -14.81
N GLU A 330 -7.47 -1.70 -15.66
CA GLU A 330 -8.89 -1.42 -15.44
C GLU A 330 -9.45 -2.31 -14.32
N THR A 331 -9.07 -3.59 -14.29
CA THR A 331 -9.40 -4.52 -13.20
C THR A 331 -8.81 -4.06 -11.88
N LEU A 332 -7.55 -3.57 -11.92
CA LEU A 332 -6.89 -3.02 -10.75
C LEU A 332 -7.67 -1.85 -10.15
N LEU A 333 -8.20 -0.93 -10.97
CA LEU A 333 -9.03 0.18 -10.48
C LEU A 333 -10.27 -0.31 -9.73
N ILE A 334 -10.86 -1.43 -10.14
CA ILE A 334 -12.00 -2.01 -9.43
C ILE A 334 -11.55 -2.65 -8.11
N PHE A 335 -10.38 -3.28 -8.06
CA PHE A 335 -9.79 -3.74 -6.79
C PHE A 335 -9.52 -2.58 -5.83
N PHE A 336 -9.22 -1.39 -6.34
CA PHE A 336 -9.04 -0.16 -5.58
C PHE A 336 -10.36 0.61 -5.31
N LEU A 337 -11.53 -0.01 -5.49
CA LEU A 337 -12.82 0.68 -5.33
C LEU A 337 -12.98 1.41 -3.98
N PRO A 338 -12.63 0.86 -2.81
CA PRO A 338 -12.67 1.61 -1.55
C PRO A 338 -11.77 2.84 -1.54
N GLN A 339 -10.57 2.76 -2.15
CA GLN A 339 -9.63 3.87 -2.26
C GLN A 339 -10.15 4.93 -3.25
N VAL A 340 -10.77 4.51 -4.36
CA VAL A 340 -11.45 5.42 -5.31
C VAL A 340 -12.56 6.18 -4.59
N LEU A 341 -13.42 5.49 -3.83
CA LEU A 341 -14.47 6.13 -3.05
C LEU A 341 -13.90 7.09 -2.00
N ASN A 342 -12.85 6.68 -1.28
CA ASN A 342 -12.18 7.54 -0.30
C ASN A 342 -11.57 8.79 -0.94
N PHE A 343 -10.98 8.65 -2.14
CA PHE A 343 -10.44 9.77 -2.90
C PHE A 343 -11.55 10.73 -3.34
N LEU A 344 -12.64 10.23 -3.92
CA LEU A 344 -13.79 11.03 -4.34
C LEU A 344 -14.41 11.81 -3.16
N LEU A 345 -14.58 11.17 -2.01
CA LEU A 345 -15.04 11.81 -0.78
C LEU A 345 -14.07 12.91 -0.29
N SER A 346 -12.77 12.73 -0.54
CA SER A 346 -11.71 13.66 -0.13
C SER A 346 -11.52 14.83 -1.10
N LEU A 347 -12.02 14.74 -2.33
CA LEU A 347 -11.80 15.76 -3.38
C LEU A 347 -12.11 17.19 -2.96
N PRO A 348 -13.25 17.50 -2.28
CA PRO A 348 -13.55 18.88 -1.87
C PRO A 348 -12.50 19.46 -0.92
N GLN A 349 -11.90 18.63 -0.05
CA GLN A 349 -10.85 19.04 0.88
C GLN A 349 -9.48 19.12 0.15
N LEU A 350 -9.17 18.17 -0.73
CA LEU A 350 -7.94 18.17 -1.51
C LEU A 350 -7.88 19.33 -2.50
N ALA A 351 -9.02 19.69 -3.10
CA ALA A 351 -9.15 20.85 -3.99
C ALA A 351 -9.15 22.20 -3.26
N GLY A 352 -9.13 22.20 -1.91
CA GLY A 352 -9.16 23.43 -1.10
C GLY A 352 -10.50 24.15 -1.05
N ILE A 353 -11.59 23.51 -1.54
CA ILE A 353 -12.97 24.04 -1.47
C ILE A 353 -13.45 24.02 -0.02
N VAL A 354 -13.09 22.98 0.73
CA VAL A 354 -13.39 22.82 2.15
C VAL A 354 -12.09 22.77 2.93
N LYS A 355 -12.05 23.34 4.14
CA LYS A 355 -10.87 23.33 5.01
C LYS A 355 -10.42 21.88 5.25
N CYS A 356 -9.16 21.61 4.94
CA CYS A 356 -8.54 20.30 5.17
C CYS A 356 -7.66 20.35 6.42
N PRO A 357 -8.03 19.63 7.52
CA PRO A 357 -7.14 19.52 8.67
C PRO A 357 -5.93 18.64 8.34
N ARG A 358 -4.82 18.78 9.09
CA ARG A 358 -3.59 17.98 8.88
C ARG A 358 -3.88 16.47 8.98
N HIS A 359 -4.71 16.08 9.96
CA HIS A 359 -5.14 14.69 10.16
C HIS A 359 -6.65 14.61 10.06
N ARG A 360 -7.16 13.86 9.09
CA ARG A 360 -8.60 13.64 8.85
C ARG A 360 -9.09 12.38 9.55
N LEU A 361 -8.67 12.21 10.80
CA LEU A 361 -8.97 11.04 11.62
C LEU A 361 -10.30 11.17 12.37
N PRO A 362 -10.93 10.05 12.78
CA PRO A 362 -12.07 10.07 13.68
C PRO A 362 -11.67 10.60 15.06
N LYS A 363 -12.66 11.05 15.82
CA LYS A 363 -12.46 11.52 17.19
C LYS A 363 -12.49 10.33 18.14
N PHE A 364 -11.41 10.15 18.92
CA PHE A 364 -11.32 9.14 19.96
C PHE A 364 -11.92 9.65 21.28
N ASP A 365 -12.68 8.80 21.95
CA ASP A 365 -13.22 9.03 23.30
C ASP A 365 -12.47 8.13 24.31
N PRO A 366 -11.59 8.71 25.15
CA PRO A 366 -10.81 7.94 26.12
C PRO A 366 -11.66 7.20 27.17
N ALA A 367 -12.87 7.72 27.49
CA ALA A 367 -13.74 7.12 28.50
C ALA A 367 -14.38 5.81 28.01
N THR A 368 -14.70 5.71 26.72
CA THR A 368 -15.37 4.54 26.13
C THR A 368 -14.45 3.70 25.28
N GLY A 369 -13.26 4.21 24.87
CA GLY A 369 -12.36 3.56 23.93
C GLY A 369 -12.90 3.49 22.50
N LEU A 370 -13.93 4.28 22.17
CA LEU A 370 -14.61 4.25 20.88
C LEU A 370 -14.21 5.46 20.00
N LEU A 371 -14.22 5.23 18.68
CA LEU A 371 -14.06 6.24 17.66
C LEU A 371 -15.41 6.76 17.18
N THR A 372 -15.50 8.09 16.99
CA THR A 372 -16.66 8.78 16.45
C THR A 372 -16.26 9.50 15.16
N GLY A 373 -17.06 9.37 14.10
CA GLY A 373 -16.78 10.00 12.81
C GLY A 373 -16.87 11.53 12.88
N THR A 374 -15.90 12.20 12.25
CA THR A 374 -15.89 13.65 12.04
C THR A 374 -16.63 14.03 10.74
N ARG A 375 -16.66 15.31 10.41
CA ARG A 375 -17.22 15.81 9.13
C ARG A 375 -16.21 15.78 7.99
N ASP A 376 -15.01 15.27 8.25
CA ASP A 376 -13.98 15.13 7.21
C ASP A 376 -14.38 14.11 6.15
N GLY A 377 -14.08 14.44 4.90
CA GLY A 377 -14.42 13.61 3.73
C GLY A 377 -13.48 12.42 3.60
N THR A 378 -13.55 11.47 4.53
CA THR A 378 -12.84 10.18 4.43
C THR A 378 -13.81 9.03 4.61
N LEU A 379 -13.53 7.90 3.97
CA LEU A 379 -14.35 6.69 4.07
C LEU A 379 -14.48 6.20 5.52
N VAL A 380 -13.41 6.31 6.31
CA VAL A 380 -13.37 6.00 7.74
C VAL A 380 -14.42 6.80 8.51
N ASN A 381 -14.46 8.12 8.29
CA ASN A 381 -15.41 9.01 8.96
C ASN A 381 -16.85 8.81 8.48
N VAL A 382 -17.05 8.60 7.18
CA VAL A 382 -18.37 8.32 6.60
C VAL A 382 -18.91 7.00 7.15
N TYR A 383 -18.08 5.97 7.22
CA TYR A 383 -18.46 4.68 7.81
C TYR A 383 -18.97 4.84 9.26
N LEU A 384 -18.20 5.55 10.12
CA LEU A 384 -18.58 5.79 11.52
C LEU A 384 -19.84 6.64 11.67
N ARG A 385 -20.11 7.55 10.72
CA ARG A 385 -21.33 8.38 10.74
C ARG A 385 -22.58 7.56 10.36
N ILE A 386 -22.44 6.57 9.50
CA ILE A 386 -23.54 5.70 9.05
C ILE A 386 -23.79 4.58 10.07
N PHE A 387 -22.74 3.88 10.50
CA PHE A 387 -22.84 2.66 11.31
C PHE A 387 -22.58 2.89 12.82
N GLY A 388 -22.40 4.15 13.25
CA GLY A 388 -22.18 4.52 14.64
C GLY A 388 -20.76 4.29 15.14
N ARG A 389 -20.56 4.56 16.44
CA ARG A 389 -19.26 4.44 17.10
C ARG A 389 -18.73 3.02 17.08
N LYS A 390 -17.43 2.85 16.88
CA LYS A 390 -16.73 1.54 16.86
C LYS A 390 -15.38 1.65 17.57
N SER A 391 -14.88 0.51 18.09
CA SER A 391 -13.48 0.42 18.47
C SER A 391 -12.59 0.43 17.22
N GLU A 392 -11.36 0.91 17.35
CA GLU A 392 -10.40 0.99 16.22
C GLU A 392 -10.22 -0.37 15.52
N LYS A 393 -10.01 -1.44 16.32
CA LYS A 393 -9.87 -2.80 15.78
C LYS A 393 -11.10 -3.25 14.98
N SER A 394 -12.31 -3.02 15.51
CA SER A 394 -13.54 -3.40 14.81
C SER A 394 -13.72 -2.60 13.52
N LEU A 395 -13.44 -1.31 13.56
CA LEU A 395 -13.52 -0.44 12.38
C LEU A 395 -12.53 -0.88 11.28
N CYS A 396 -11.29 -1.16 11.64
CA CYS A 396 -10.29 -1.67 10.71
C CYS A 396 -10.77 -2.98 10.04
N ILE A 397 -11.28 -3.95 10.83
CA ILE A 397 -11.82 -5.21 10.29
C ILE A 397 -12.96 -4.95 9.31
N HIS A 398 -13.92 -4.08 9.64
CA HIS A 398 -15.04 -3.78 8.74
C HIS A 398 -14.59 -3.16 7.42
N LEU A 399 -13.60 -2.26 7.45
CA LEU A 399 -13.04 -1.66 6.22
C LEU A 399 -12.26 -2.68 5.39
N LEU A 400 -11.54 -3.62 6.02
CA LEU A 400 -10.87 -4.72 5.32
C LEU A 400 -11.88 -5.73 4.73
N VAL A 401 -12.97 -6.01 5.41
CA VAL A 401 -14.09 -6.80 4.85
C VAL A 401 -14.71 -6.07 3.66
N PHE A 402 -14.91 -4.76 3.75
CA PHE A 402 -15.39 -3.98 2.61
C PHE A 402 -14.42 -4.02 1.43
N GLN A 403 -13.11 -3.97 1.70
CA GLN A 403 -12.08 -4.17 0.67
C GLN A 403 -12.17 -5.56 0.02
N ALA A 404 -12.34 -6.61 0.81
CA ALA A 404 -12.48 -7.97 0.30
C ALA A 404 -13.76 -8.15 -0.53
N LEU A 405 -14.87 -7.55 -0.09
CA LEU A 405 -16.13 -7.55 -0.85
C LEU A 405 -16.00 -6.77 -2.18
N ALA A 406 -15.27 -5.67 -2.22
CA ALA A 406 -14.99 -4.94 -3.45
C ALA A 406 -14.17 -5.80 -4.44
N CYS A 407 -13.18 -6.54 -3.95
CA CYS A 407 -12.44 -7.49 -4.78
C CYS A 407 -13.33 -8.65 -5.28
N ALA A 408 -14.16 -9.21 -4.42
CA ALA A 408 -15.13 -10.24 -4.81
C ALA A 408 -16.14 -9.72 -5.86
N PHE A 409 -16.64 -8.51 -5.67
CA PHE A 409 -17.50 -7.84 -6.64
C PHE A 409 -16.82 -7.70 -8.01
N CYS A 410 -15.53 -7.37 -8.03
CA CYS A 410 -14.76 -7.31 -9.28
C CYS A 410 -14.75 -8.64 -10.03
N PHE A 411 -14.53 -9.77 -9.32
CA PHE A 411 -14.57 -11.09 -9.94
C PHE A 411 -15.96 -11.42 -10.49
N LEU A 412 -17.03 -11.12 -9.75
CA LEU A 412 -18.40 -11.30 -10.20
C LEU A 412 -18.70 -10.43 -11.43
N LEU A 413 -18.33 -9.16 -11.40
CA LEU A 413 -18.53 -8.23 -12.50
C LEU A 413 -17.83 -8.73 -13.78
N ARG A 414 -16.58 -9.17 -13.67
CA ARG A 414 -15.84 -9.75 -14.79
C ARG A 414 -16.49 -11.00 -15.34
N HIS A 415 -17.03 -11.86 -14.48
CA HIS A 415 -17.76 -13.05 -14.93
C HIS A 415 -19.01 -12.68 -15.76
N PHE A 416 -19.81 -11.73 -15.29
CA PHE A 416 -21.02 -11.27 -16.02
C PHE A 416 -20.66 -10.53 -17.31
N LEU A 417 -19.59 -9.72 -17.30
CA LEU A 417 -19.20 -8.94 -18.48
C LEU A 417 -18.37 -9.76 -19.50
N ALA A 418 -17.94 -10.97 -19.17
CA ALA A 418 -17.12 -11.79 -20.07
C ALA A 418 -17.75 -12.00 -21.45
N GLY A 419 -19.08 -12.03 -21.54
CA GLY A 419 -19.80 -12.11 -22.81
C GLY A 419 -19.80 -10.83 -23.66
N TRP A 420 -19.44 -9.67 -23.07
CA TRP A 420 -19.42 -8.39 -23.78
C TRP A 420 -18.12 -8.14 -24.54
N TYR A 421 -17.08 -8.93 -24.25
CA TYR A 421 -15.72 -8.82 -24.82
C TYR A 421 -15.32 -10.05 -25.65
N LYS A 422 -16.25 -11.02 -25.81
CA LYS A 422 -16.03 -12.26 -26.61
C LYS A 422 -16.56 -12.14 -28.03
#